data_cd4cbb745744553a75407f49f523f302
#
_entry.id   cd4cbb745744553a75407f49f523f302
#
_cell.length_a   1.000
_cell.length_b   1.000
_cell.length_c   1.000
_cell.angle_alpha   90.00
_cell.angle_beta   90.00
_cell.angle_gamma   90.00
#
_symmetry.space_group_name_H-M   'P 1'
#
loop_
_entity.id
_entity.type
_entity.pdbx_description
1 polymer ?
#
loop_
_entity_poly.entity_id
_entity_poly.type
_entity_poly.pdbx_seq_one_letter_code
_entity_poly.pdbx_strand_id
1 'polypeptide(L)'
;MLDIEKQFPGVKALDHAKLQLRPGSIHALMGENGAGKSTLMKCLFGIYKKDAGSIRMNGKEINFTSPRNALDHGVAMVHQELNQVLYRSVMENMWLGRFPLKAGLVDHKKMYNDTKAVLDDLQIKVDPKTIIGTMAVSQRQMLEIAKAVSYNAKILVLDEPTSSLTSEEVEHLFRIMRRLCDQGVGIIYISHKMDEIKRISDEVTIMRDGQWISTDKTENLSTDDIIKRMVNREMTNRFPAKDNVPGDVLMEVSHLTGKYMPTCQDVSFELRAGEVLGVAGLVGSRRTELLSTIFGIMARESGEIKLNGKPIPNKTPRQSIKNGFAMLTEERRATGIFPYANILFNTVISNLGSYKKGPLLSDKKMTADTDWSISSMHIKTPSQKTLIKNLSGGNQQKVILGRWLLTKPDVLLLDEPTRGIDVGAKYEIYELILQLAKQGKAVMMVSSEMPELIGICDRILVMSNGHMAGILERGKDFGGIENEQETIMRLAAQYV
;
A
#
# COMPACT_ATOMS: atom_id res chain seq x y z
N MET A 1 20.52 17.34 -8.69
CA MET A 1 20.22 16.55 -9.89
C MET A 1 19.55 17.48 -10.88
N LEU A 2 20.08 17.60 -12.09
CA LEU A 2 19.59 18.53 -13.11
C LEU A 2 19.42 17.80 -14.43
N ASP A 3 18.24 17.94 -15.03
CA ASP A 3 17.86 17.43 -16.35
C ASP A 3 18.17 15.93 -16.54
N ILE A 4 17.85 15.12 -15.52
CA ILE A 4 18.13 13.68 -15.52
C ILE A 4 17.16 12.98 -16.47
N GLU A 5 17.74 12.22 -17.41
CA GLU A 5 16.98 11.37 -18.33
C GLU A 5 17.34 9.89 -18.11
N LYS A 6 16.32 9.04 -18.24
CA LYS A 6 16.47 7.58 -18.22
C LYS A 6 15.42 6.92 -19.09
N GLN A 7 15.88 6.12 -20.04
CA GLN A 7 15.03 5.33 -20.92
C GLN A 7 15.23 3.85 -20.67
N PHE A 8 14.12 3.11 -20.65
CA PHE A 8 14.10 1.65 -20.69
C PHE A 8 13.41 1.20 -21.99
N PRO A 9 13.59 -0.06 -22.45
CA PRO A 9 12.89 -0.54 -23.63
C PRO A 9 11.38 -0.27 -23.57
N GLY A 10 10.89 0.60 -24.47
CA GLY A 10 9.47 1.00 -24.57
C GLY A 10 8.98 2.06 -23.59
N VAL A 11 9.81 2.58 -22.65
CA VAL A 11 9.38 3.58 -21.67
C VAL A 11 10.48 4.61 -21.40
N LYS A 12 10.19 5.91 -21.54
CA LYS A 12 11.03 6.99 -21.00
C LYS A 12 10.64 7.22 -19.54
N ALA A 13 11.41 6.67 -18.61
CA ALA A 13 11.10 6.68 -17.18
C ALA A 13 11.48 7.99 -16.48
N LEU A 14 12.45 8.74 -17.01
CA LEU A 14 12.82 10.09 -16.58
C LEU A 14 13.01 10.97 -17.81
N ASP A 15 12.42 12.15 -17.77
CA ASP A 15 12.44 13.14 -18.81
C ASP A 15 12.67 14.52 -18.19
N HIS A 16 13.92 15.02 -18.24
CA HIS A 16 14.36 16.28 -17.64
C HIS A 16 14.01 16.40 -16.12
N ALA A 17 14.13 15.30 -15.37
CA ALA A 17 13.83 15.27 -13.94
C ALA A 17 14.85 16.12 -13.15
N LYS A 18 14.36 16.86 -12.15
CA LYS A 18 15.16 17.76 -11.31
C LYS A 18 14.89 17.50 -9.83
N LEU A 19 15.94 17.60 -9.02
CA LEU A 19 15.84 17.56 -7.56
C LEU A 19 17.02 18.33 -6.96
N GLN A 20 16.73 19.21 -6.02
CA GLN A 20 17.73 19.93 -5.25
C GLN A 20 17.54 19.65 -3.77
N LEU A 21 18.58 19.20 -3.08
CA LEU A 21 18.56 18.91 -1.64
C LEU A 21 19.53 19.86 -0.93
N ARG A 22 19.09 20.43 0.18
CA ARG A 22 19.92 21.27 1.05
C ARG A 22 20.44 20.46 2.24
N PRO A 23 21.67 20.74 2.73
CA PRO A 23 22.13 20.15 3.97
C PRO A 23 21.19 20.53 5.13
N GLY A 24 20.95 19.58 6.05
CA GLY A 24 20.12 19.81 7.22
C GLY A 24 18.62 20.03 6.92
N SER A 25 18.15 19.61 5.75
CA SER A 25 16.73 19.73 5.39
C SER A 25 16.10 18.40 5.02
N ILE A 26 14.79 18.34 5.17
CA ILE A 26 13.95 17.21 4.72
C ILE A 26 13.23 17.65 3.45
N HIS A 27 13.60 17.05 2.33
CA HIS A 27 13.02 17.32 1.02
C HIS A 27 12.08 16.18 0.63
N ALA A 28 10.80 16.46 0.54
CA ALA A 28 9.83 15.48 0.07
C ALA A 28 9.88 15.32 -1.45
N LEU A 29 9.87 14.08 -1.94
CA LEU A 29 9.73 13.76 -3.36
C LEU A 29 8.41 13.04 -3.58
N MET A 30 7.47 13.73 -4.24
CA MET A 30 6.11 13.29 -4.45
C MET A 30 5.78 13.04 -5.91
N GLY A 31 4.73 12.27 -6.16
CA GLY A 31 4.23 11.91 -7.48
C GLY A 31 3.51 10.56 -7.44
N GLU A 32 2.72 10.26 -8.46
CA GLU A 32 2.05 8.97 -8.59
C GLU A 32 3.02 7.79 -8.74
N ASN A 33 2.52 6.56 -8.60
CA ASN A 33 3.29 5.37 -8.95
C ASN A 33 3.59 5.37 -10.45
N GLY A 34 4.88 5.22 -10.81
CA GLY A 34 5.32 5.39 -12.20
C GLY A 34 5.80 6.80 -12.54
N ALA A 35 5.64 7.80 -11.66
CA ALA A 35 6.13 9.15 -11.88
C ALA A 35 7.67 9.28 -11.97
N GLY A 36 8.42 8.18 -11.81
CA GLY A 36 9.88 8.17 -11.94
C GLY A 36 10.65 8.35 -10.64
N LYS A 37 10.01 8.56 -9.47
CA LYS A 37 10.68 8.81 -8.17
C LYS A 37 11.76 7.79 -7.83
N SER A 38 11.38 6.51 -7.77
CA SER A 38 12.33 5.42 -7.45
C SER A 38 13.39 5.25 -8.53
N THR A 39 13.10 5.56 -9.80
CA THR A 39 14.09 5.56 -10.88
C THR A 39 15.11 6.67 -10.69
N LEU A 40 14.66 7.88 -10.31
CA LEU A 40 15.53 9.03 -10.02
C LEU A 40 16.47 8.71 -8.85
N MET A 41 15.95 8.09 -7.77
CA MET A 41 16.76 7.67 -6.62
C MET A 41 17.73 6.54 -6.97
N LYS A 42 17.32 5.58 -7.81
CA LYS A 42 18.22 4.53 -8.31
C LYS A 42 19.33 5.07 -9.20
N CYS A 43 19.09 6.17 -9.93
CA CYS A 43 20.15 6.89 -10.65
C CYS A 43 21.08 7.62 -9.68
N LEU A 44 20.57 8.25 -8.62
CA LEU A 44 21.39 8.87 -7.57
C LEU A 44 22.26 7.82 -6.87
N PHE A 45 21.71 6.64 -6.58
CA PHE A 45 22.42 5.60 -5.83
C PHE A 45 23.31 4.69 -6.70
N GLY A 46 23.41 4.98 -8.02
CA GLY A 46 24.28 4.24 -8.94
C GLY A 46 23.79 2.82 -9.30
N ILE A 47 22.50 2.50 -9.03
CA ILE A 47 21.85 1.26 -9.48
C ILE A 47 21.57 1.34 -10.97
N TYR A 48 21.09 2.49 -11.44
CA TYR A 48 20.89 2.78 -12.86
C TYR A 48 21.84 3.87 -13.33
N LYS A 49 22.47 3.65 -14.48
CA LYS A 49 23.19 4.71 -15.16
C LYS A 49 22.18 5.65 -15.82
N LYS A 50 22.29 6.96 -15.53
CA LYS A 50 21.53 7.99 -16.24
C LYS A 50 21.96 8.07 -17.71
N ASP A 51 21.04 8.42 -18.59
CA ASP A 51 21.33 8.54 -20.02
C ASP A 51 21.75 9.98 -20.38
N ALA A 52 21.18 10.99 -19.66
CA ALA A 52 21.57 12.41 -19.78
C ALA A 52 21.44 13.14 -18.44
N GLY A 53 21.84 14.41 -18.41
CA GLY A 53 21.78 15.28 -17.23
C GLY A 53 23.02 15.18 -16.32
N SER A 54 23.03 15.93 -15.21
CA SER A 54 24.13 15.97 -14.26
C SER A 54 23.67 15.78 -12.81
N ILE A 55 24.51 15.09 -12.01
CA ILE A 55 24.35 14.98 -10.56
C ILE A 55 25.53 15.70 -9.92
N ARG A 56 25.25 16.64 -9.02
CA ARG A 56 26.30 17.37 -8.31
C ARG A 56 26.13 17.24 -6.80
N MET A 57 27.23 17.06 -6.09
CA MET A 57 27.29 17.05 -4.63
C MET A 57 28.34 18.04 -4.18
N ASN A 58 27.98 19.03 -3.35
CA ASN A 58 28.85 20.12 -2.90
C ASN A 58 29.54 20.83 -4.09
N GLY A 59 28.79 21.10 -5.17
CA GLY A 59 29.26 21.76 -6.38
C GLY A 59 30.09 20.90 -7.34
N LYS A 60 30.54 19.71 -6.94
CA LYS A 60 31.30 18.77 -7.78
C LYS A 60 30.36 17.80 -8.48
N GLU A 61 30.59 17.58 -9.76
CA GLU A 61 29.84 16.55 -10.49
C GLU A 61 30.27 15.16 -10.03
N ILE A 62 29.27 14.32 -9.81
CA ILE A 62 29.42 12.93 -9.37
C ILE A 62 28.67 11.99 -10.32
N ASN A 63 29.18 10.77 -10.46
CA ASN A 63 28.54 9.74 -11.24
C ASN A 63 28.85 8.39 -10.57
N PHE A 64 27.95 7.98 -9.67
CA PHE A 64 28.13 6.71 -8.97
C PHE A 64 27.89 5.54 -9.92
N THR A 65 28.81 4.58 -9.90
CA THR A 65 28.78 3.38 -10.75
C THR A 65 28.23 2.15 -10.05
N SER A 66 28.02 2.26 -8.74
CA SER A 66 27.45 1.18 -7.90
C SER A 66 26.90 1.74 -6.58
N PRO A 67 26.00 1.01 -5.91
CA PRO A 67 25.51 1.36 -4.57
C PRO A 67 26.64 1.52 -3.55
N ARG A 68 27.66 0.66 -3.61
CA ARG A 68 28.82 0.76 -2.72
C ARG A 68 29.55 2.07 -2.91
N ASN A 69 29.75 2.49 -4.16
CA ASN A 69 30.39 3.77 -4.46
C ASN A 69 29.56 4.96 -3.93
N ALA A 70 28.24 4.90 -3.98
CA ALA A 70 27.36 5.92 -3.38
C ALA A 70 27.50 5.95 -1.84
N LEU A 71 27.48 4.79 -1.19
CA LEU A 71 27.66 4.65 0.26
C LEU A 71 29.03 5.21 0.72
N ASP A 72 30.10 4.89 0.01
CA ASP A 72 31.47 5.37 0.31
C ASP A 72 31.56 6.91 0.21
N HIS A 73 30.69 7.55 -0.56
CA HIS A 73 30.60 9.02 -0.70
C HIS A 73 29.56 9.65 0.23
N GLY A 74 28.91 8.86 1.10
CA GLY A 74 27.97 9.34 2.09
C GLY A 74 26.53 9.49 1.58
N VAL A 75 26.12 8.74 0.57
CA VAL A 75 24.70 8.61 0.15
C VAL A 75 24.19 7.24 0.58
N ALA A 76 23.21 7.20 1.47
CA ALA A 76 22.55 5.97 1.92
C ALA A 76 21.08 5.97 1.50
N MET A 77 20.53 4.77 1.30
CA MET A 77 19.14 4.61 0.87
C MET A 77 18.47 3.47 1.65
N VAL A 78 17.31 3.76 2.20
CA VAL A 78 16.36 2.77 2.75
C VAL A 78 15.31 2.52 1.67
N HIS A 79 15.22 1.28 1.22
CA HIS A 79 14.28 0.86 0.18
C HIS A 79 12.90 0.56 0.76
N GLN A 80 11.86 0.67 -0.06
CA GLN A 80 10.48 0.30 0.29
C GLN A 80 10.37 -1.17 0.70
N GLU A 81 11.09 -2.08 0.03
CA GLU A 81 11.11 -3.51 0.37
C GLU A 81 12.29 -3.82 1.30
N LEU A 82 12.00 -4.57 2.38
CA LEU A 82 13.02 -5.00 3.35
C LEU A 82 13.88 -6.11 2.75
N ASN A 83 15.15 -5.78 2.48
CA ASN A 83 16.14 -6.70 1.89
C ASN A 83 17.09 -7.27 2.94
N GLN A 84 16.53 -7.93 3.97
CA GLN A 84 17.28 -8.46 5.11
C GLN A 84 17.48 -9.97 5.01
N VAL A 85 18.62 -10.45 5.54
CA VAL A 85 18.89 -11.88 5.65
C VAL A 85 18.22 -12.40 6.91
N LEU A 86 17.04 -13.01 6.77
CA LEU A 86 16.14 -13.38 7.89
C LEU A 86 16.75 -14.34 8.91
N TYR A 87 17.65 -15.23 8.47
CA TYR A 87 18.30 -16.24 9.31
C TYR A 87 19.59 -15.75 10.00
N ARG A 88 19.90 -14.46 9.85
CA ARG A 88 21.06 -13.82 10.48
C ARG A 88 20.62 -12.84 11.55
N SER A 89 21.56 -12.55 12.47
CA SER A 89 21.34 -11.61 13.57
C SER A 89 21.26 -10.15 13.06
N VAL A 90 20.77 -9.28 13.93
CA VAL A 90 20.73 -7.81 13.74
C VAL A 90 22.12 -7.29 13.40
N MET A 91 23.14 -7.61 14.23
CA MET A 91 24.51 -7.13 13.98
C MET A 91 25.09 -7.62 12.65
N GLU A 92 24.83 -8.87 12.26
CA GLU A 92 25.29 -9.39 10.97
C GLU A 92 24.61 -8.67 9.79
N ASN A 93 23.32 -8.37 9.90
CA ASN A 93 22.60 -7.60 8.88
C ASN A 93 23.09 -6.13 8.79
N MET A 94 23.35 -5.48 9.91
CA MET A 94 23.84 -4.10 9.92
C MET A 94 25.23 -3.97 9.29
N TRP A 95 26.10 -4.94 9.50
CA TRP A 95 27.50 -4.92 9.02
C TRP A 95 27.71 -5.75 7.76
N LEU A 96 26.67 -6.21 7.11
CA LEU A 96 26.77 -7.01 5.87
C LEU A 96 27.60 -6.25 4.80
N GLY A 97 28.66 -6.93 4.31
CA GLY A 97 29.60 -6.35 3.33
C GLY A 97 30.67 -5.41 3.90
N ARG A 98 30.69 -5.15 5.22
CA ARG A 98 31.68 -4.31 5.92
C ARG A 98 32.00 -4.80 7.33
N PHE A 99 32.06 -6.12 7.50
CA PHE A 99 32.36 -6.71 8.80
C PHE A 99 33.65 -6.16 9.40
N PRO A 100 33.66 -5.74 10.68
CA PRO A 100 34.91 -5.36 11.35
C PRO A 100 35.83 -6.57 11.45
N LEU A 101 37.10 -6.38 11.10
CA LEU A 101 38.11 -7.46 11.12
C LEU A 101 39.14 -7.23 12.20
N LYS A 102 39.58 -8.32 12.85
CA LYS A 102 40.71 -8.38 13.74
C LYS A 102 41.60 -9.56 13.34
N ALA A 103 42.86 -9.29 12.97
CA ALA A 103 43.81 -10.30 12.48
C ALA A 103 43.23 -11.18 11.33
N GLY A 104 42.45 -10.58 10.40
CA GLY A 104 41.84 -11.28 9.25
C GLY A 104 40.55 -12.04 9.54
N LEU A 105 40.12 -12.15 10.79
CA LEU A 105 38.86 -12.76 11.22
C LEU A 105 37.82 -11.71 11.58
N VAL A 106 36.53 -12.06 11.52
CA VAL A 106 35.44 -11.16 11.92
C VAL A 106 35.50 -10.91 13.43
N ASP A 107 35.58 -9.63 13.82
CA ASP A 107 35.53 -9.20 15.22
C ASP A 107 34.08 -9.08 15.70
N HIS A 108 33.51 -10.18 16.16
CA HIS A 108 32.13 -10.23 16.66
C HIS A 108 31.91 -9.32 17.87
N LYS A 109 32.93 -9.11 18.71
CA LYS A 109 32.81 -8.24 19.89
C LYS A 109 32.68 -6.78 19.48
N LYS A 110 33.54 -6.34 18.55
CA LYS A 110 33.46 -4.99 17.98
C LYS A 110 32.12 -4.80 17.26
N MET A 111 31.73 -5.77 16.42
CA MET A 111 30.45 -5.74 15.69
C MET A 111 29.26 -5.60 16.62
N TYR A 112 29.24 -6.34 17.74
CA TYR A 112 28.20 -6.23 18.75
C TYR A 112 28.15 -4.85 19.40
N ASN A 113 29.31 -4.34 19.85
CA ASN A 113 29.40 -3.06 20.54
C ASN A 113 29.03 -1.89 19.62
N ASP A 114 29.53 -1.88 18.39
CA ASP A 114 29.23 -0.84 17.40
C ASP A 114 27.73 -0.87 17.02
N THR A 115 27.14 -2.07 16.88
CA THR A 115 25.69 -2.21 16.66
C THR A 115 24.89 -1.66 17.82
N LYS A 116 25.28 -2.06 19.04
CA LYS A 116 24.58 -1.62 20.26
C LYS A 116 24.65 -0.08 20.39
N ALA A 117 25.79 0.51 20.14
CA ALA A 117 25.96 1.97 20.19
C ALA A 117 25.00 2.69 19.22
N VAL A 118 24.87 2.20 17.98
CA VAL A 118 23.92 2.78 17.01
C VAL A 118 22.46 2.60 17.46
N LEU A 119 22.10 1.43 17.93
CA LEU A 119 20.73 1.15 18.37
C LEU A 119 20.36 1.97 19.62
N ASP A 120 21.28 2.08 20.60
CA ASP A 120 21.08 2.88 21.81
C ASP A 120 20.94 4.39 21.46
N ASP A 121 21.79 4.89 20.56
CA ASP A 121 21.72 6.27 20.09
C ASP A 121 20.37 6.57 19.40
N LEU A 122 19.84 5.64 18.62
CA LEU A 122 18.55 5.76 17.95
C LEU A 122 17.38 5.35 18.86
N GLN A 123 17.61 4.98 20.10
CA GLN A 123 16.60 4.51 21.08
C GLN A 123 15.81 3.29 20.57
N ILE A 124 16.47 2.39 19.82
CA ILE A 124 15.88 1.15 19.31
C ILE A 124 16.21 0.02 20.28
N LYS A 125 15.20 -0.48 21.00
CA LYS A 125 15.36 -1.51 22.05
C LYS A 125 15.39 -2.91 21.44
N VAL A 126 16.53 -3.30 20.84
CA VAL A 126 16.73 -4.63 20.24
C VAL A 126 18.14 -5.12 20.59
N ASP A 127 18.27 -6.40 20.95
CA ASP A 127 19.59 -7.01 21.17
C ASP A 127 20.27 -7.27 19.81
N PRO A 128 21.55 -6.85 19.63
CA PRO A 128 22.30 -7.11 18.39
C PRO A 128 22.36 -8.58 17.95
N LYS A 129 22.17 -9.54 18.85
CA LYS A 129 22.16 -10.98 18.55
C LYS A 129 20.79 -11.52 18.13
N THR A 130 19.72 -10.72 18.23
CA THR A 130 18.37 -11.15 17.82
C THR A 130 18.36 -11.55 16.36
N ILE A 131 17.73 -12.67 16.03
CA ILE A 131 17.56 -13.14 14.64
C ILE A 131 16.47 -12.33 13.96
N ILE A 132 16.77 -11.75 12.80
CA ILE A 132 15.84 -10.86 12.06
C ILE A 132 14.47 -11.50 11.79
N GLY A 133 14.45 -12.80 11.46
CA GLY A 133 13.20 -13.51 11.15
C GLY A 133 12.22 -13.63 12.32
N THR A 134 12.64 -13.37 13.56
CA THR A 134 11.77 -13.37 14.75
C THR A 134 11.20 -11.98 15.09
N MET A 135 11.64 -10.94 14.37
CA MET A 135 11.26 -9.57 14.65
C MET A 135 9.96 -9.19 13.90
N ALA A 136 9.18 -8.31 14.51
CA ALA A 136 8.05 -7.67 13.82
C ALA A 136 8.53 -6.84 12.61
N VAL A 137 7.66 -6.68 11.61
CA VAL A 137 8.00 -5.93 10.38
C VAL A 137 8.39 -4.49 10.68
N SER A 138 7.70 -3.83 11.62
CA SER A 138 8.01 -2.46 12.05
C SER A 138 9.41 -2.36 12.69
N GLN A 139 9.79 -3.30 13.55
CA GLN A 139 11.14 -3.35 14.14
C GLN A 139 12.21 -3.54 13.06
N ARG A 140 11.93 -4.38 12.07
CA ARG A 140 12.82 -4.62 10.93
C ARG A 140 12.98 -3.37 10.08
N GLN A 141 11.92 -2.57 9.91
CA GLN A 141 11.95 -1.29 9.22
C GLN A 141 12.86 -0.28 9.97
N MET A 142 12.69 -0.17 11.28
CA MET A 142 13.55 0.69 12.11
C MET A 142 15.02 0.25 12.06
N LEU A 143 15.28 -1.04 11.92
CA LEU A 143 16.64 -1.56 11.76
C LEU A 143 17.28 -1.16 10.41
N GLU A 144 16.53 -1.13 9.30
CA GLU A 144 17.06 -0.62 8.01
C GLU A 144 17.46 0.85 8.11
N ILE A 145 16.69 1.65 8.86
CA ILE A 145 17.03 3.05 9.13
C ILE A 145 18.31 3.13 9.96
N ALA A 146 18.42 2.34 11.03
CA ALA A 146 19.64 2.28 11.86
C ALA A 146 20.88 1.87 11.04
N LYS A 147 20.72 0.91 10.14
CA LYS A 147 21.73 0.47 9.21
C LYS A 147 22.17 1.62 8.28
N ALA A 148 21.24 2.36 7.71
CA ALA A 148 21.54 3.50 6.84
C ALA A 148 22.27 4.62 7.61
N VAL A 149 21.84 4.94 8.82
CA VAL A 149 22.49 5.91 9.72
C VAL A 149 23.94 5.48 10.05
N SER A 150 24.18 4.18 10.26
CA SER A 150 25.49 3.63 10.59
C SER A 150 26.55 3.78 9.49
N TYR A 151 26.19 4.29 8.29
CA TYR A 151 27.12 4.67 7.23
C TYR A 151 27.63 6.12 7.35
N ASN A 152 27.23 6.87 8.39
CA ASN A 152 27.54 8.31 8.53
C ASN A 152 27.17 9.08 7.25
N ALA A 153 25.98 8.81 6.73
CA ALA A 153 25.51 9.39 5.48
C ALA A 153 25.33 10.91 5.59
N LYS A 154 25.73 11.62 4.54
CA LYS A 154 25.44 13.05 4.34
C LYS A 154 24.09 13.26 3.66
N ILE A 155 23.67 12.28 2.87
CA ILE A 155 22.38 12.24 2.19
C ILE A 155 21.72 10.90 2.54
N LEU A 156 20.50 10.96 3.09
CA LEU A 156 19.70 9.80 3.43
C LEU A 156 18.43 9.80 2.59
N VAL A 157 18.22 8.78 1.79
CA VAL A 157 16.98 8.56 1.02
C VAL A 157 16.10 7.57 1.78
N LEU A 158 14.89 7.95 2.06
CA LEU A 158 13.87 7.11 2.72
C LEU A 158 12.69 6.91 1.76
N ASP A 159 12.52 5.70 1.23
CA ASP A 159 11.46 5.34 0.29
C ASP A 159 10.33 4.62 1.02
N GLU A 160 9.22 5.33 1.28
CA GLU A 160 8.03 4.89 2.03
C GLU A 160 8.34 4.23 3.40
N PRO A 161 9.13 4.87 4.27
CA PRO A 161 9.64 4.22 5.48
C PRO A 161 8.56 3.95 6.53
N THR A 162 7.38 4.55 6.42
CA THR A 162 6.29 4.47 7.41
C THR A 162 5.20 3.46 7.03
N SER A 163 5.36 2.71 5.93
CA SER A 163 4.31 1.82 5.40
C SER A 163 3.92 0.68 6.36
N SER A 164 4.82 0.31 7.29
CA SER A 164 4.61 -0.77 8.27
C SER A 164 4.78 -0.32 9.72
N LEU A 165 4.84 0.99 9.98
CA LEU A 165 5.02 1.56 11.31
C LEU A 165 3.68 1.93 11.95
N THR A 166 3.61 1.78 13.26
CA THR A 166 2.53 2.35 14.09
C THR A 166 2.69 3.87 14.20
N SER A 167 1.65 4.57 14.63
CA SER A 167 1.71 6.03 14.82
C SER A 167 2.83 6.46 15.78
N GLU A 168 3.07 5.70 16.86
CA GLU A 168 4.14 5.97 17.82
C GLU A 168 5.54 5.79 17.20
N GLU A 169 5.71 4.74 16.38
CA GLU A 169 6.96 4.48 15.67
C GLU A 169 7.22 5.53 14.57
N VAL A 170 6.17 6.05 13.92
CA VAL A 170 6.28 7.19 12.98
C VAL A 170 6.77 8.44 13.70
N GLU A 171 6.22 8.77 14.88
CA GLU A 171 6.70 9.89 15.69
C GLU A 171 8.17 9.71 16.09
N HIS A 172 8.55 8.49 16.44
CA HIS A 172 9.93 8.17 16.76
C HIS A 172 10.85 8.38 15.54
N LEU A 173 10.45 7.88 14.37
CA LEU A 173 11.20 8.11 13.12
C LEU A 173 11.36 9.61 12.82
N PHE A 174 10.30 10.41 12.97
CA PHE A 174 10.36 11.85 12.72
C PHE A 174 11.34 12.56 13.65
N ARG A 175 11.40 12.17 14.93
CA ARG A 175 12.42 12.69 15.85
C ARG A 175 13.84 12.33 15.42
N ILE A 176 14.07 11.09 14.94
CA ILE A 176 15.36 10.67 14.40
C ILE A 176 15.73 11.53 13.18
N MET A 177 14.80 11.70 12.24
CA MET A 177 15.04 12.50 11.02
C MET A 177 15.40 13.95 11.36
N ARG A 178 14.66 14.62 12.24
CA ARG A 178 14.99 16.01 12.66
C ARG A 178 16.36 16.08 13.31
N ARG A 179 16.70 15.16 14.22
CA ARG A 179 18.04 15.09 14.84
C ARG A 179 19.14 14.92 13.81
N LEU A 180 18.97 14.10 12.78
CA LEU A 180 19.94 13.94 11.70
C LEU A 180 20.08 15.22 10.88
N CYS A 181 19.00 15.93 10.62
CA CYS A 181 19.03 17.24 9.95
C CYS A 181 19.81 18.27 10.78
N ASP A 182 19.64 18.30 12.10
CA ASP A 182 20.40 19.19 13.00
C ASP A 182 21.91 18.89 12.94
N GLN A 183 22.30 17.67 12.58
CA GLN A 183 23.68 17.26 12.32
C GLN A 183 24.15 17.55 10.88
N GLY A 184 23.31 18.19 10.06
CA GLY A 184 23.62 18.57 8.69
C GLY A 184 23.34 17.53 7.63
N VAL A 185 22.67 16.40 7.98
CA VAL A 185 22.25 15.38 7.00
C VAL A 185 21.08 15.91 6.18
N GLY A 186 21.20 15.86 4.84
CA GLY A 186 20.06 16.12 3.95
C GLY A 186 19.24 14.84 3.76
N ILE A 187 17.92 14.93 3.92
CA ILE A 187 17.01 13.77 3.81
C ILE A 187 16.10 13.95 2.62
N ILE A 188 16.05 12.94 1.73
CA ILE A 188 15.03 12.82 0.70
C ILE A 188 13.96 11.84 1.23
N TYR A 189 12.75 12.35 1.42
CA TYR A 189 11.64 11.60 1.99
C TYR A 189 10.58 11.34 0.93
N ILE A 190 10.37 10.07 0.58
CA ILE A 190 9.36 9.65 -0.38
C ILE A 190 8.20 9.04 0.40
N SER A 191 7.02 9.63 0.28
CA SER A 191 5.78 9.13 0.87
C SER A 191 4.59 9.57 0.02
N HIS A 192 3.52 8.81 0.08
CA HIS A 192 2.22 9.18 -0.50
C HIS A 192 1.25 9.71 0.56
N LYS A 193 1.64 9.73 1.83
CA LYS A 193 0.84 10.23 2.95
C LYS A 193 1.03 11.73 3.11
N MET A 194 0.04 12.51 2.69
CA MET A 194 0.10 13.97 2.68
C MET A 194 0.33 14.57 4.06
N ASP A 195 -0.28 14.01 5.10
CA ASP A 195 -0.15 14.49 6.48
C ASP A 195 1.29 14.36 6.98
N GLU A 196 1.98 13.26 6.62
CA GLU A 196 3.40 13.08 6.95
C GLU A 196 4.26 14.14 6.26
N ILE A 197 4.05 14.36 4.96
CA ILE A 197 4.78 15.36 4.17
C ILE A 197 4.63 16.75 4.77
N LYS A 198 3.39 17.16 5.06
CA LYS A 198 3.07 18.49 5.65
C LYS A 198 3.74 18.70 7.01
N ARG A 199 3.94 17.64 7.77
CA ARG A 199 4.52 17.70 9.13
C ARG A 199 6.03 17.71 9.15
N ILE A 200 6.67 16.95 8.25
CA ILE A 200 8.11 16.69 8.40
C ILE A 200 8.96 17.39 7.34
N SER A 201 8.46 17.69 6.14
CA SER A 201 9.28 18.24 5.06
C SER A 201 9.36 19.76 5.09
N ASP A 202 10.50 20.28 4.62
CA ASP A 202 10.76 21.70 4.46
C ASP A 202 10.41 22.14 3.02
N GLU A 203 10.72 21.30 2.02
CA GLU A 203 10.43 21.51 0.61
C GLU A 203 9.81 20.26 -0.02
N VAL A 204 9.01 20.46 -1.05
CA VAL A 204 8.37 19.38 -1.80
C VAL A 204 8.69 19.53 -3.29
N THR A 205 9.27 18.49 -3.89
CA THR A 205 9.35 18.34 -5.35
C THR A 205 8.26 17.39 -5.82
N ILE A 206 7.50 17.83 -6.82
CA ILE A 206 6.44 17.04 -7.45
C ILE A 206 6.93 16.55 -8.82
N MET A 207 6.83 15.23 -9.04
CA MET A 207 7.12 14.58 -10.31
C MET A 207 5.85 13.95 -10.89
N ARG A 208 5.74 13.96 -12.22
CA ARG A 208 4.66 13.32 -12.96
C ARG A 208 5.17 12.81 -14.30
N ASP A 209 4.86 11.57 -14.67
CA ASP A 209 5.22 10.94 -15.96
C ASP A 209 6.72 11.07 -16.30
N GLY A 210 7.59 10.94 -15.29
CA GLY A 210 9.05 11.06 -15.43
C GLY A 210 9.58 12.49 -15.42
N GLN A 211 8.72 13.51 -15.40
CA GLN A 211 9.08 14.91 -15.47
C GLN A 211 9.04 15.61 -14.11
N TRP A 212 9.87 16.63 -13.94
CA TRP A 212 9.76 17.59 -12.85
C TRP A 212 8.61 18.56 -13.13
N ILE A 213 7.70 18.72 -12.19
CA ILE A 213 6.55 19.64 -12.29
C ILE A 213 6.81 20.92 -11.51
N SER A 214 7.15 20.81 -10.23
CA SER A 214 7.47 21.96 -9.39
C SER A 214 8.32 21.56 -8.20
N THR A 215 8.96 22.56 -7.57
CA THR A 215 9.57 22.47 -6.24
C THR A 215 9.15 23.70 -5.47
N ASP A 216 8.54 23.50 -4.32
CA ASP A 216 8.01 24.57 -3.49
C ASP A 216 8.32 24.30 -2.01
N LYS A 217 8.28 25.34 -1.17
CA LYS A 217 8.28 25.15 0.27
C LYS A 217 6.98 24.51 0.72
N THR A 218 7.06 23.54 1.62
CA THR A 218 5.91 22.78 2.12
C THR A 218 4.84 23.68 2.76
N GLU A 219 5.24 24.76 3.45
CA GLU A 219 4.35 25.72 4.07
C GLU A 219 3.42 26.44 3.09
N ASN A 220 3.85 26.60 1.83
CA ASN A 220 3.15 27.34 0.78
C ASN A 220 2.18 26.45 -0.05
N LEU A 221 2.14 25.15 0.21
CA LEU A 221 1.31 24.21 -0.54
C LEU A 221 0.13 23.72 0.31
N SER A 222 -1.07 23.78 -0.20
CA SER A 222 -2.19 23.01 0.35
C SER A 222 -2.10 21.54 -0.10
N THR A 223 -2.80 20.65 0.61
CA THR A 223 -2.90 19.24 0.18
C THR A 223 -3.51 19.13 -1.22
N ASP A 224 -4.49 19.95 -1.52
CA ASP A 224 -5.16 19.99 -2.84
C ASP A 224 -4.21 20.47 -3.95
N ASP A 225 -3.33 21.45 -3.66
CA ASP A 225 -2.32 21.90 -4.63
C ASP A 225 -1.35 20.79 -4.98
N ILE A 226 -0.88 20.03 -3.98
CA ILE A 226 -0.01 18.88 -4.18
C ILE A 226 -0.71 17.84 -5.07
N ILE A 227 -1.94 17.47 -4.74
CA ILE A 227 -2.74 16.50 -5.49
C ILE A 227 -2.95 16.95 -6.94
N LYS A 228 -3.40 18.19 -7.16
CA LYS A 228 -3.59 18.76 -8.50
C LYS A 228 -2.35 18.68 -9.38
N ARG A 229 -1.17 18.95 -8.80
CA ARG A 229 0.10 18.90 -9.53
C ARG A 229 0.59 17.48 -9.79
N MET A 230 0.26 16.52 -8.90
CA MET A 230 0.59 15.11 -9.07
C MET A 230 -0.26 14.44 -10.15
N VAL A 231 -1.56 14.77 -10.19
CA VAL A 231 -2.57 14.16 -11.09
C VAL A 231 -2.87 15.13 -12.22
N ASN A 232 -2.79 14.69 -13.50
CA ASN A 232 -3.05 15.53 -14.67
C ASN A 232 -4.57 15.75 -14.93
N ARG A 233 -5.38 15.81 -13.88
CA ARG A 233 -6.83 16.06 -13.96
C ARG A 233 -7.19 17.13 -12.93
N GLU A 234 -8.09 18.03 -13.26
CA GLU A 234 -8.77 18.87 -12.27
C GLU A 234 -9.63 17.97 -11.38
N MET A 235 -9.04 17.41 -10.33
CA MET A 235 -9.80 16.74 -9.30
C MET A 235 -10.42 17.82 -8.43
N THR A 236 -11.64 18.18 -8.73
CA THR A 236 -12.43 19.14 -7.93
C THR A 236 -12.79 18.56 -6.56
N ASN A 237 -12.76 17.21 -6.42
CA ASN A 237 -13.06 16.49 -5.19
C ASN A 237 -12.12 15.28 -5.00
N ARG A 238 -11.69 15.02 -3.77
CA ARG A 238 -10.86 13.87 -3.37
C ARG A 238 -11.55 12.52 -3.63
N PHE A 239 -12.87 12.49 -3.59
CA PHE A 239 -13.71 11.32 -3.83
C PHE A 239 -14.70 11.60 -4.95
N PRO A 240 -15.08 10.58 -5.75
CA PRO A 240 -16.14 10.73 -6.75
C PRO A 240 -17.47 11.12 -6.13
N ALA A 241 -18.32 11.75 -6.93
CA ALA A 241 -19.69 12.03 -6.51
C ALA A 241 -20.43 10.70 -6.22
N LYS A 242 -21.07 10.66 -5.05
CA LYS A 242 -21.84 9.50 -4.60
C LYS A 242 -23.29 9.66 -4.99
N ASP A 243 -23.75 8.84 -5.93
CA ASP A 243 -25.11 8.87 -6.48
C ASP A 243 -25.80 7.50 -6.50
N ASN A 244 -25.22 6.49 -5.83
CA ASN A 244 -25.87 5.21 -5.59
C ASN A 244 -26.94 5.35 -4.50
N VAL A 245 -27.99 4.55 -4.60
CA VAL A 245 -29.11 4.52 -3.63
C VAL A 245 -29.24 3.10 -3.13
N PRO A 246 -29.02 2.83 -1.81
CA PRO A 246 -29.28 1.53 -1.22
C PRO A 246 -30.74 1.11 -1.37
N GLY A 247 -30.94 -0.13 -1.85
CA GLY A 247 -32.26 -0.74 -2.03
C GLY A 247 -32.63 -1.74 -0.91
N ASP A 248 -33.26 -2.85 -1.30
CA ASP A 248 -33.67 -3.91 -0.39
C ASP A 248 -32.47 -4.66 0.19
N VAL A 249 -32.69 -5.32 1.33
CA VAL A 249 -31.68 -6.17 1.98
C VAL A 249 -31.36 -7.37 1.08
N LEU A 250 -30.08 -7.43 0.65
CA LEU A 250 -29.58 -8.50 -0.20
C LEU A 250 -28.97 -9.64 0.63
N MET A 251 -28.13 -9.28 1.63
CA MET A 251 -27.45 -10.23 2.51
C MET A 251 -27.74 -9.89 3.97
N GLU A 252 -28.05 -10.92 4.74
CA GLU A 252 -28.20 -10.85 6.20
C GLU A 252 -27.13 -11.75 6.84
N VAL A 253 -26.45 -11.24 7.84
CA VAL A 253 -25.50 -11.98 8.68
C VAL A 253 -26.02 -11.93 10.11
N SER A 254 -26.22 -13.10 10.74
CA SER A 254 -26.77 -13.20 12.09
C SER A 254 -25.85 -14.04 12.98
N HIS A 255 -25.40 -13.46 14.10
CA HIS A 255 -24.62 -14.11 15.15
C HIS A 255 -23.35 -14.84 14.64
N LEU A 256 -22.67 -14.24 13.64
CA LEU A 256 -21.52 -14.86 13.01
C LEU A 256 -20.31 -14.89 13.93
N THR A 257 -19.80 -16.10 14.21
CA THR A 257 -18.58 -16.32 14.99
C THR A 257 -17.64 -17.24 14.20
N GLY A 258 -16.39 -16.82 14.06
CA GLY A 258 -15.34 -17.64 13.45
C GLY A 258 -14.87 -18.75 14.40
N LYS A 259 -14.37 -19.86 13.83
CA LYS A 259 -14.03 -21.07 14.61
C LYS A 259 -12.70 -20.97 15.37
N TYR A 260 -11.72 -20.31 14.80
CA TYR A 260 -10.36 -20.30 15.35
C TYR A 260 -9.99 -18.89 15.81
N MET A 261 -9.76 -18.75 17.11
CA MET A 261 -9.33 -17.47 17.69
C MET A 261 -7.89 -17.11 17.26
N PRO A 262 -7.59 -15.83 17.07
CA PRO A 262 -8.47 -14.67 17.20
C PRO A 262 -9.31 -14.44 15.91
N THR A 263 -10.61 -14.17 16.06
CA THR A 263 -11.56 -14.03 14.95
C THR A 263 -12.72 -13.08 15.29
N CYS A 264 -13.70 -12.91 14.37
CA CYS A 264 -14.96 -12.20 14.64
C CYS A 264 -15.85 -13.01 15.59
N GLN A 265 -16.59 -12.32 16.46
CA GLN A 265 -17.42 -12.90 17.52
C GLN A 265 -18.78 -12.23 17.55
N ASP A 266 -19.83 -13.02 17.37
CA ASP A 266 -21.25 -12.62 17.47
C ASP A 266 -21.60 -11.38 16.62
N VAL A 267 -21.17 -11.35 15.36
CA VAL A 267 -21.39 -10.22 14.46
C VAL A 267 -22.69 -10.39 13.70
N SER A 268 -23.56 -9.36 13.77
CA SER A 268 -24.85 -9.35 13.07
C SER A 268 -25.05 -8.03 12.32
N PHE A 269 -25.38 -8.09 11.02
CA PHE A 269 -25.64 -6.92 10.20
C PHE A 269 -26.38 -7.29 8.92
N GLU A 270 -26.91 -6.28 8.24
CA GLU A 270 -27.53 -6.38 6.93
C GLU A 270 -26.69 -5.61 5.89
N LEU A 271 -26.67 -6.10 4.66
CA LEU A 271 -26.08 -5.43 3.51
C LEU A 271 -27.10 -5.34 2.39
N ARG A 272 -27.33 -4.15 1.85
CA ARG A 272 -28.37 -3.85 0.89
C ARG A 272 -27.87 -3.88 -0.55
N ALA A 273 -28.74 -4.18 -1.49
CA ALA A 273 -28.44 -4.00 -2.91
C ALA A 273 -28.10 -2.53 -3.20
N GLY A 274 -27.04 -2.26 -3.98
CA GLY A 274 -26.64 -0.90 -4.29
C GLY A 274 -25.96 -0.14 -3.15
N GLU A 275 -25.64 -0.82 -2.05
CA GLU A 275 -24.97 -0.23 -0.89
C GLU A 275 -23.46 -0.43 -0.93
N VAL A 276 -22.72 0.58 -0.45
CA VAL A 276 -21.33 0.45 -0.04
C VAL A 276 -21.26 0.52 1.48
N LEU A 277 -21.12 -0.65 2.14
CA LEU A 277 -20.92 -0.77 3.58
C LEU A 277 -19.44 -0.77 3.90
N GLY A 278 -18.97 0.28 4.58
CA GLY A 278 -17.61 0.37 5.10
C GLY A 278 -17.41 -0.49 6.33
N VAL A 279 -16.21 -1.01 6.54
CA VAL A 279 -15.83 -1.72 7.77
C VAL A 279 -14.60 -1.02 8.36
N ALA A 280 -14.82 -0.29 9.45
CA ALA A 280 -13.80 0.41 10.21
C ALA A 280 -13.32 -0.39 11.41
N GLY A 281 -12.19 -0.01 11.99
CA GLY A 281 -11.64 -0.56 13.24
C GLY A 281 -10.13 -0.42 13.33
N LEU A 282 -9.58 -0.56 14.52
CA LEU A 282 -8.14 -0.52 14.76
C LEU A 282 -7.42 -1.73 14.14
N VAL A 283 -6.11 -1.65 14.02
CA VAL A 283 -5.29 -2.80 13.63
C VAL A 283 -5.54 -3.95 14.61
N GLY A 284 -5.85 -5.14 14.10
CA GLY A 284 -6.22 -6.30 14.92
C GLY A 284 -7.70 -6.39 15.33
N SER A 285 -8.57 -5.50 14.88
CA SER A 285 -10.01 -5.53 15.18
C SER A 285 -10.79 -6.67 14.50
N ARG A 286 -10.14 -7.51 13.68
CA ARG A 286 -10.67 -8.72 13.02
C ARG A 286 -11.61 -8.45 11.83
N ARG A 287 -11.37 -7.37 11.13
CA ARG A 287 -12.10 -7.00 9.89
C ARG A 287 -11.86 -8.03 8.77
N THR A 288 -10.59 -8.38 8.51
CA THR A 288 -10.19 -9.40 7.52
C THR A 288 -10.76 -10.77 7.85
N GLU A 289 -10.75 -11.15 9.14
CA GLU A 289 -11.33 -12.41 9.61
C GLU A 289 -12.84 -12.45 9.39
N LEU A 290 -13.56 -11.33 9.58
CA LEU A 290 -14.99 -11.22 9.28
C LEU A 290 -15.26 -11.51 7.79
N LEU A 291 -14.59 -10.79 6.87
CA LEU A 291 -14.76 -11.01 5.43
C LEU A 291 -14.38 -12.44 5.04
N SER A 292 -13.27 -12.96 5.58
CA SER A 292 -12.78 -14.31 5.30
C SER A 292 -13.75 -15.40 5.79
N THR A 293 -14.46 -15.17 6.91
CA THR A 293 -15.47 -16.08 7.44
C THR A 293 -16.73 -16.05 6.58
N ILE A 294 -17.17 -14.86 6.13
CA ILE A 294 -18.32 -14.72 5.21
C ILE A 294 -18.03 -15.43 3.88
N PHE A 295 -16.82 -15.29 3.36
CA PHE A 295 -16.40 -15.91 2.09
C PHE A 295 -16.05 -17.39 2.20
N GLY A 296 -15.94 -17.94 3.43
CA GLY A 296 -15.60 -19.34 3.66
C GLY A 296 -14.13 -19.70 3.45
N ILE A 297 -13.21 -18.73 3.56
CA ILE A 297 -11.76 -18.94 3.70
C ILE A 297 -11.48 -19.43 5.12
N MET A 298 -12.08 -18.77 6.11
CA MET A 298 -12.03 -19.18 7.51
C MET A 298 -13.30 -19.95 7.88
N ALA A 299 -13.15 -20.99 8.70
CA ALA A 299 -14.28 -21.78 9.15
C ALA A 299 -15.13 -20.98 10.14
N ARG A 300 -16.44 -21.11 10.00
CA ARG A 300 -17.47 -20.57 10.89
C ARG A 300 -17.74 -21.56 12.01
N GLU A 301 -17.85 -21.10 13.26
CA GLU A 301 -18.30 -21.87 14.41
C GLU A 301 -19.83 -21.81 14.53
N SER A 302 -20.37 -20.60 14.51
CA SER A 302 -21.84 -20.35 14.63
C SER A 302 -22.29 -19.20 13.72
N GLY A 303 -23.58 -18.98 13.69
CA GLY A 303 -24.24 -17.93 12.93
C GLY A 303 -24.78 -18.39 11.58
N GLU A 304 -25.56 -17.53 10.96
CA GLU A 304 -26.20 -17.76 9.68
C GLU A 304 -25.92 -16.63 8.69
N ILE A 305 -25.80 -16.98 7.41
CA ILE A 305 -25.75 -16.03 6.31
C ILE A 305 -26.92 -16.33 5.38
N LYS A 306 -27.74 -15.30 5.09
CA LYS A 306 -28.80 -15.38 4.10
C LYS A 306 -28.52 -14.48 2.92
N LEU A 307 -28.89 -14.92 1.74
CA LEU A 307 -28.83 -14.14 0.50
C LEU A 307 -30.26 -14.15 -0.11
N ASN A 308 -30.81 -12.96 -0.36
CA ASN A 308 -32.23 -12.81 -0.79
C ASN A 308 -33.19 -13.57 0.14
N GLY A 309 -33.00 -13.46 1.45
CA GLY A 309 -33.81 -14.13 2.48
C GLY A 309 -33.61 -15.63 2.62
N LYS A 310 -32.75 -16.27 1.81
CA LYS A 310 -32.49 -17.72 1.83
C LYS A 310 -31.16 -18.05 2.50
N PRO A 311 -31.10 -18.98 3.45
CA PRO A 311 -29.84 -19.41 4.06
C PRO A 311 -28.89 -20.00 3.03
N ILE A 312 -27.63 -19.61 3.12
CA ILE A 312 -26.54 -20.11 2.26
C ILE A 312 -25.41 -20.69 3.09
N PRO A 313 -24.77 -21.79 2.65
CA PRO A 313 -23.74 -22.45 3.44
C PRO A 313 -22.44 -21.67 3.52
N ASN A 314 -21.94 -21.09 2.42
CA ASN A 314 -20.65 -20.41 2.28
C ASN A 314 -19.51 -21.00 3.15
N LYS A 315 -19.39 -22.35 3.15
CA LYS A 315 -18.36 -23.07 3.95
C LYS A 315 -17.00 -23.14 3.24
N THR A 316 -16.97 -22.82 1.95
CA THR A 316 -15.75 -22.82 1.13
C THR A 316 -15.82 -21.70 0.12
N PRO A 317 -14.65 -21.13 -0.33
CA PRO A 317 -14.60 -20.10 -1.37
C PRO A 317 -15.34 -20.51 -2.66
N ARG A 318 -15.27 -21.78 -3.03
CA ARG A 318 -15.97 -22.31 -4.23
C ARG A 318 -17.50 -22.19 -4.09
N GLN A 319 -18.05 -22.44 -2.90
CA GLN A 319 -19.48 -22.27 -2.64
C GLN A 319 -19.87 -20.79 -2.70
N SER A 320 -19.07 -19.92 -2.11
CA SER A 320 -19.31 -18.48 -2.11
C SER A 320 -19.29 -17.89 -3.51
N ILE A 321 -18.32 -18.26 -4.34
CA ILE A 321 -18.29 -17.86 -5.76
C ILE A 321 -19.56 -18.33 -6.48
N LYS A 322 -19.99 -19.58 -6.26
CA LYS A 322 -21.24 -20.12 -6.86
C LYS A 322 -22.49 -19.39 -6.37
N ASN A 323 -22.48 -18.88 -5.14
CA ASN A 323 -23.56 -18.09 -4.54
C ASN A 323 -23.49 -16.60 -4.92
N GLY A 324 -22.62 -16.19 -5.85
CA GLY A 324 -22.52 -14.81 -6.32
C GLY A 324 -21.67 -13.89 -5.45
N PHE A 325 -20.72 -14.43 -4.69
CA PHE A 325 -19.75 -13.64 -3.93
C PHE A 325 -18.42 -13.52 -4.66
N ALA A 326 -17.78 -12.37 -4.50
CA ALA A 326 -16.40 -12.13 -4.88
C ALA A 326 -15.62 -11.59 -3.68
N MET A 327 -14.33 -11.90 -3.56
CA MET A 327 -13.48 -11.38 -2.49
C MET A 327 -12.12 -10.94 -3.00
N LEU A 328 -11.80 -9.69 -2.75
CA LEU A 328 -10.47 -9.13 -2.90
C LEU A 328 -9.79 -9.16 -1.53
N THR A 329 -8.59 -9.72 -1.46
CA THR A 329 -7.85 -9.92 -0.21
C THR A 329 -6.85 -8.80 0.03
N GLU A 330 -6.54 -8.49 1.29
CA GLU A 330 -5.60 -7.44 1.71
C GLU A 330 -4.22 -7.61 1.07
N GLU A 331 -3.66 -8.82 1.11
CA GLU A 331 -2.31 -9.13 0.62
C GLU A 331 -2.32 -9.45 -0.88
N ARG A 332 -2.37 -8.41 -1.73
CA ARG A 332 -2.40 -8.56 -3.19
C ARG A 332 -1.34 -9.51 -3.74
N ARG A 333 -0.06 -9.34 -3.32
CA ARG A 333 1.06 -10.12 -3.86
C ARG A 333 1.07 -11.57 -3.40
N ALA A 334 0.68 -11.84 -2.16
CA ALA A 334 0.70 -13.18 -1.58
C ALA A 334 -0.53 -14.01 -1.96
N THR A 335 -1.71 -13.39 -1.98
CA THR A 335 -2.99 -14.11 -2.13
C THR A 335 -3.82 -13.64 -3.32
N GLY A 336 -3.54 -12.46 -3.87
CA GLY A 336 -4.36 -11.87 -4.94
C GLY A 336 -3.92 -12.22 -6.36
N ILE A 337 -2.62 -12.42 -6.63
CA ILE A 337 -2.08 -12.62 -7.99
C ILE A 337 -1.18 -13.84 -8.09
N PHE A 338 -1.03 -14.35 -9.32
CA PHE A 338 0.02 -15.30 -9.73
C PHE A 338 1.14 -14.51 -10.41
N PRO A 339 2.22 -14.10 -9.71
CA PRO A 339 3.18 -13.10 -10.18
C PRO A 339 3.90 -13.45 -11.47
N TYR A 340 4.14 -14.74 -11.68
CA TYR A 340 4.85 -15.27 -12.84
C TYR A 340 3.93 -15.73 -13.98
N ALA A 341 2.61 -15.53 -13.83
CA ALA A 341 1.64 -15.73 -14.87
C ALA A 341 1.31 -14.41 -15.59
N ASN A 342 0.81 -14.49 -16.81
CA ASN A 342 0.37 -13.34 -17.58
C ASN A 342 -0.99 -12.79 -17.12
N ILE A 343 -1.39 -11.65 -17.66
CA ILE A 343 -2.66 -11.00 -17.35
C ILE A 343 -3.84 -11.90 -17.70
N LEU A 344 -3.81 -12.57 -18.88
CA LEU A 344 -4.88 -13.47 -19.30
C LEU A 344 -5.14 -14.54 -18.24
N PHE A 345 -4.12 -15.28 -17.82
CA PHE A 345 -4.27 -16.30 -16.78
C PHE A 345 -4.81 -15.73 -15.48
N ASN A 346 -4.25 -14.60 -15.03
CA ASN A 346 -4.69 -13.95 -13.81
C ASN A 346 -6.16 -13.47 -13.89
N THR A 347 -6.64 -13.11 -15.06
CA THR A 347 -8.02 -12.62 -15.26
C THR A 347 -9.03 -13.75 -15.26
N VAL A 348 -8.73 -14.90 -15.89
CA VAL A 348 -9.72 -15.96 -16.13
C VAL A 348 -9.76 -17.05 -15.05
N ILE A 349 -8.74 -17.13 -14.18
CA ILE A 349 -8.54 -18.28 -13.27
C ILE A 349 -9.72 -18.57 -12.34
N SER A 350 -10.44 -17.53 -11.87
CA SER A 350 -11.58 -17.70 -10.97
C SER A 350 -12.85 -18.19 -11.68
N ASN A 351 -12.89 -18.20 -13.02
CA ASN A 351 -14.05 -18.52 -13.82
C ASN A 351 -13.79 -19.59 -14.90
N LEU A 352 -12.77 -20.44 -14.71
CA LEU A 352 -12.37 -21.44 -15.71
C LEU A 352 -13.50 -22.36 -16.17
N GLY A 353 -14.48 -22.60 -15.31
CA GLY A 353 -15.66 -23.42 -15.65
C GLY A 353 -16.46 -22.89 -16.84
N SER A 354 -16.52 -21.56 -17.03
CA SER A 354 -17.27 -20.92 -18.13
C SER A 354 -16.55 -20.99 -19.48
N TYR A 355 -15.26 -21.35 -19.49
CA TYR A 355 -14.45 -21.45 -20.70
C TYR A 355 -14.34 -22.88 -21.24
N LYS A 356 -14.97 -23.86 -20.59
CA LYS A 356 -14.91 -25.25 -21.03
C LYS A 356 -15.57 -25.44 -22.40
N LYS A 357 -14.85 -26.14 -23.28
CA LYS A 357 -15.34 -26.63 -24.57
C LYS A 357 -14.95 -28.12 -24.70
N GLY A 358 -15.84 -28.98 -24.20
CA GLY A 358 -15.51 -30.40 -24.00
C GLY A 358 -14.38 -30.56 -22.96
N PRO A 359 -13.31 -31.32 -23.26
CA PRO A 359 -12.18 -31.53 -22.35
C PRO A 359 -11.18 -30.34 -22.32
N LEU A 360 -11.31 -29.37 -23.24
CA LEU A 360 -10.39 -28.24 -23.39
C LEU A 360 -11.00 -26.94 -22.93
N LEU A 361 -10.17 -25.91 -22.78
CA LEU A 361 -10.59 -24.53 -22.56
C LEU A 361 -10.60 -23.75 -23.89
N SER A 362 -11.50 -22.80 -24.01
CA SER A 362 -11.63 -21.96 -25.19
C SER A 362 -10.74 -20.72 -25.10
N ASP A 363 -9.56 -20.77 -25.75
CA ASP A 363 -8.63 -19.63 -25.80
C ASP A 363 -9.31 -18.36 -26.36
N LYS A 364 -10.15 -18.52 -27.40
CA LYS A 364 -10.87 -17.39 -27.99
C LYS A 364 -11.75 -16.67 -26.96
N LYS A 365 -12.47 -17.40 -26.11
CA LYS A 365 -13.36 -16.82 -25.11
C LYS A 365 -12.55 -16.22 -23.95
N MET A 366 -11.49 -16.88 -23.51
CA MET A 366 -10.58 -16.36 -22.47
C MET A 366 -9.92 -15.04 -22.93
N THR A 367 -9.45 -14.99 -24.18
CA THR A 367 -8.88 -13.79 -24.79
C THR A 367 -9.91 -12.64 -24.83
N ALA A 368 -11.13 -12.90 -25.31
CA ALA A 368 -12.18 -11.87 -25.41
C ALA A 368 -12.58 -11.31 -24.05
N ASP A 369 -12.75 -12.15 -23.03
CA ASP A 369 -13.09 -11.73 -21.67
C ASP A 369 -11.92 -10.96 -21.00
N THR A 370 -10.69 -11.31 -21.33
CA THR A 370 -9.50 -10.57 -20.87
C THR A 370 -9.42 -9.19 -21.54
N ASP A 371 -9.70 -9.09 -22.86
CA ASP A 371 -9.74 -7.81 -23.56
C ASP A 371 -10.86 -6.91 -23.00
N TRP A 372 -12.03 -7.51 -22.72
CA TRP A 372 -13.09 -6.79 -22.01
C TRP A 372 -12.60 -6.26 -20.64
N SER A 373 -11.94 -7.09 -19.83
CA SER A 373 -11.43 -6.68 -18.53
C SER A 373 -10.40 -5.55 -18.66
N ILE A 374 -9.48 -5.63 -19.63
CA ILE A 374 -8.47 -4.59 -19.89
C ILE A 374 -9.16 -3.27 -20.25
N SER A 375 -10.14 -3.32 -21.14
CA SER A 375 -10.84 -2.13 -21.61
C SER A 375 -11.73 -1.52 -20.54
N SER A 376 -12.58 -2.34 -19.88
CA SER A 376 -13.57 -1.89 -18.88
C SER A 376 -12.93 -1.38 -17.61
N MET A 377 -11.77 -1.95 -17.20
CA MET A 377 -11.02 -1.54 -16.01
C MET A 377 -9.93 -0.50 -16.34
N HIS A 378 -9.82 -0.08 -17.60
CA HIS A 378 -8.75 0.83 -18.07
C HIS A 378 -7.35 0.37 -17.60
N ILE A 379 -7.03 -0.95 -17.80
CA ILE A 379 -5.74 -1.52 -17.40
C ILE A 379 -4.66 -1.07 -18.39
N LYS A 380 -3.67 -0.35 -17.90
CA LYS A 380 -2.52 0.09 -18.70
C LYS A 380 -1.53 -1.07 -18.88
N THR A 381 -1.57 -1.72 -20.04
CA THR A 381 -0.69 -2.86 -20.38
C THR A 381 -0.41 -2.90 -21.89
N PRO A 382 0.79 -3.34 -22.33
CA PRO A 382 1.09 -3.54 -23.75
C PRO A 382 0.27 -4.68 -24.38
N SER A 383 -0.01 -5.75 -23.61
CA SER A 383 -0.79 -6.91 -24.06
C SER A 383 -1.24 -7.77 -22.89
N GLN A 384 -2.24 -8.64 -23.12
CA GLN A 384 -2.68 -9.64 -22.14
C GLN A 384 -1.63 -10.76 -21.87
N LYS A 385 -0.55 -10.86 -22.68
CA LYS A 385 0.58 -11.76 -22.46
C LYS A 385 1.61 -11.19 -21.48
N THR A 386 1.50 -9.92 -21.10
CA THR A 386 2.40 -9.29 -20.12
C THR A 386 2.29 -9.98 -18.77
N LEU A 387 3.43 -10.27 -18.12
CA LEU A 387 3.45 -10.83 -16.77
C LEU A 387 2.87 -9.81 -15.78
N ILE A 388 1.96 -10.25 -14.91
CA ILE A 388 1.26 -9.35 -13.99
C ILE A 388 2.21 -8.61 -13.03
N LYS A 389 3.33 -9.23 -12.65
CA LYS A 389 4.35 -8.60 -11.80
C LYS A 389 4.97 -7.33 -12.40
N ASN A 390 4.90 -7.15 -13.72
CA ASN A 390 5.44 -5.98 -14.42
C ASN A 390 4.47 -4.80 -14.44
N LEU A 391 3.23 -4.98 -13.97
CA LEU A 391 2.25 -3.89 -13.85
C LEU A 391 2.45 -3.09 -12.56
N SER A 392 2.03 -1.82 -12.57
CA SER A 392 1.90 -1.02 -11.35
C SER A 392 0.86 -1.63 -10.40
N GLY A 393 0.95 -1.26 -9.10
CA GLY A 393 0.03 -1.74 -8.09
C GLY A 393 -1.44 -1.53 -8.44
N GLY A 394 -1.80 -0.34 -8.90
CA GLY A 394 -3.17 -0.02 -9.33
C GLY A 394 -3.64 -0.88 -10.50
N ASN A 395 -2.78 -1.11 -11.51
CA ASN A 395 -3.15 -1.98 -12.63
C ASN A 395 -3.28 -3.46 -12.22
N GLN A 396 -2.44 -3.95 -11.29
CA GLN A 396 -2.60 -5.30 -10.71
C GLN A 396 -3.96 -5.42 -10.00
N GLN A 397 -4.36 -4.40 -9.23
CA GLN A 397 -5.64 -4.37 -8.52
C GLN A 397 -6.82 -4.41 -9.49
N LYS A 398 -6.75 -3.63 -10.58
CA LYS A 398 -7.74 -3.64 -11.65
C LYS A 398 -7.88 -5.02 -12.34
N VAL A 399 -6.76 -5.75 -12.53
CA VAL A 399 -6.80 -7.13 -13.05
C VAL A 399 -7.55 -8.05 -12.07
N ILE A 400 -7.32 -7.91 -10.76
CA ILE A 400 -8.01 -8.73 -9.75
C ILE A 400 -9.51 -8.38 -9.73
N LEU A 401 -9.89 -7.11 -9.77
CA LEU A 401 -11.29 -6.69 -9.84
C LEU A 401 -11.96 -7.20 -11.12
N GLY A 402 -11.31 -7.07 -12.28
CA GLY A 402 -11.79 -7.60 -13.54
C GLY A 402 -12.00 -9.12 -13.51
N ARG A 403 -11.07 -9.88 -12.90
CA ARG A 403 -11.22 -11.32 -12.62
C ARG A 403 -12.53 -11.63 -11.89
N TRP A 404 -12.81 -10.89 -10.83
CA TRP A 404 -13.99 -11.10 -10.02
C TRP A 404 -15.27 -10.70 -10.74
N LEU A 405 -15.26 -9.60 -11.48
CA LEU A 405 -16.45 -9.17 -12.25
C LEU A 405 -16.84 -10.18 -13.33
N LEU A 406 -15.90 -10.94 -13.89
CA LEU A 406 -16.20 -12.04 -14.82
C LEU A 406 -16.99 -13.19 -14.17
N THR A 407 -16.97 -13.31 -12.85
CA THR A 407 -17.83 -14.27 -12.14
C THR A 407 -19.27 -13.75 -11.92
N LYS A 408 -19.54 -12.49 -12.32
CA LYS A 408 -20.84 -11.80 -12.17
C LYS A 408 -21.36 -11.82 -10.73
N PRO A 409 -20.60 -11.32 -9.75
CA PRO A 409 -21.00 -11.37 -8.35
C PRO A 409 -22.17 -10.41 -8.06
N ASP A 410 -22.97 -10.75 -7.05
CA ASP A 410 -23.97 -9.86 -6.46
C ASP A 410 -23.42 -9.16 -5.21
N VAL A 411 -22.50 -9.82 -4.50
CA VAL A 411 -21.84 -9.30 -3.29
C VAL A 411 -20.33 -9.26 -3.52
N LEU A 412 -19.73 -8.09 -3.31
CA LEU A 412 -18.28 -7.88 -3.37
C LEU A 412 -17.74 -7.59 -1.96
N LEU A 413 -16.81 -8.41 -1.51
CA LEU A 413 -16.06 -8.25 -0.26
C LEU A 413 -14.67 -7.72 -0.62
N LEU A 414 -14.38 -6.46 -0.30
CA LEU A 414 -13.15 -5.77 -0.69
C LEU A 414 -12.32 -5.46 0.56
N ASP A 415 -11.25 -6.20 0.75
CA ASP A 415 -10.33 -6.01 1.88
C ASP A 415 -9.15 -5.14 1.45
N GLU A 416 -9.10 -3.90 1.95
CA GLU A 416 -8.08 -2.88 1.65
C GLU A 416 -7.87 -2.69 0.12
N PRO A 417 -8.92 -2.40 -0.67
CA PRO A 417 -8.84 -2.40 -2.14
C PRO A 417 -7.88 -1.35 -2.70
N THR A 418 -7.52 -0.36 -1.92
CA THR A 418 -6.70 0.80 -2.32
C THR A 418 -5.31 0.79 -1.68
N ARG A 419 -4.97 -0.25 -0.90
CA ARG A 419 -3.69 -0.32 -0.18
C ARG A 419 -2.51 -0.41 -1.14
N GLY A 420 -1.53 0.49 -0.93
CA GLY A 420 -0.28 0.51 -1.70
C GLY A 420 -0.46 0.86 -3.18
N ILE A 421 -1.48 1.67 -3.50
CA ILE A 421 -1.68 2.26 -4.83
C ILE A 421 -1.67 3.78 -4.73
N ASP A 422 -1.39 4.45 -5.85
CA ASP A 422 -1.32 5.90 -5.93
C ASP A 422 -2.68 6.58 -5.89
N VAL A 423 -2.68 7.90 -5.63
CA VAL A 423 -3.91 8.69 -5.44
C VAL A 423 -4.83 8.65 -6.66
N GLY A 424 -4.26 8.74 -7.87
CA GLY A 424 -5.07 8.70 -9.10
C GLY A 424 -5.71 7.33 -9.33
N ALA A 425 -4.96 6.24 -9.10
CA ALA A 425 -5.50 4.88 -9.20
C ALA A 425 -6.51 4.57 -8.08
N LYS A 426 -6.35 5.15 -6.87
CA LYS A 426 -7.37 5.06 -5.82
C LYS A 426 -8.69 5.66 -6.28
N TYR A 427 -8.65 6.86 -6.86
CA TYR A 427 -9.86 7.52 -7.37
C TYR A 427 -10.59 6.66 -8.41
N GLU A 428 -9.88 6.05 -9.36
CA GLU A 428 -10.46 5.16 -10.36
C GLU A 428 -11.10 3.90 -9.72
N ILE A 429 -10.55 3.41 -8.62
CA ILE A 429 -11.14 2.29 -7.86
C ILE A 429 -12.40 2.74 -7.11
N TYR A 430 -12.42 3.95 -6.54
CA TYR A 430 -13.64 4.48 -5.91
C TYR A 430 -14.76 4.66 -6.93
N GLU A 431 -14.45 5.22 -8.12
CA GLU A 431 -15.42 5.32 -9.22
C GLU A 431 -15.99 3.95 -9.58
N LEU A 432 -15.14 2.93 -9.71
CA LEU A 432 -15.56 1.58 -10.02
C LEU A 432 -16.49 1.00 -8.92
N ILE A 433 -16.12 1.16 -7.64
CA ILE A 433 -16.93 0.69 -6.50
C ILE A 433 -18.31 1.36 -6.53
N LEU A 434 -18.39 2.68 -6.72
CA LEU A 434 -19.65 3.41 -6.78
C LEU A 434 -20.47 3.02 -8.02
N GLN A 435 -19.84 2.80 -9.18
CA GLN A 435 -20.52 2.30 -10.37
C GLN A 435 -21.12 0.91 -10.16
N LEU A 436 -20.42 0.01 -9.48
CA LEU A 436 -20.94 -1.33 -9.16
C LEU A 436 -22.12 -1.23 -8.20
N ALA A 437 -22.04 -0.39 -7.16
CA ALA A 437 -23.16 -0.12 -6.28
C ALA A 437 -24.37 0.46 -7.05
N LYS A 438 -24.14 1.42 -7.94
CA LYS A 438 -25.20 1.98 -8.80
C LYS A 438 -25.87 0.94 -9.70
N GLN A 439 -25.14 -0.12 -10.08
CA GLN A 439 -25.68 -1.27 -10.81
C GLN A 439 -26.43 -2.27 -9.92
N GLY A 440 -26.66 -1.95 -8.64
CA GLY A 440 -27.36 -2.80 -7.68
C GLY A 440 -26.48 -3.85 -6.98
N LYS A 441 -25.15 -3.82 -7.18
CA LYS A 441 -24.25 -4.72 -6.44
C LYS A 441 -24.10 -4.27 -5.00
N ALA A 442 -24.05 -5.21 -4.06
CA ALA A 442 -23.76 -4.93 -2.67
C ALA A 442 -22.24 -5.00 -2.44
N VAL A 443 -21.66 -3.94 -1.90
CA VAL A 443 -20.23 -3.85 -1.67
C VAL A 443 -19.93 -3.70 -0.19
N MET A 444 -19.09 -4.57 0.36
CA MET A 444 -18.55 -4.46 1.70
C MET A 444 -17.05 -4.14 1.58
N MET A 445 -16.61 -2.98 2.10
CA MET A 445 -15.25 -2.48 1.94
C MET A 445 -14.57 -2.26 3.27
N VAL A 446 -13.50 -2.99 3.53
CA VAL A 446 -12.56 -2.69 4.64
C VAL A 446 -11.57 -1.64 4.18
N SER A 447 -11.33 -0.61 4.98
CA SER A 447 -10.20 0.30 4.81
C SER A 447 -9.63 0.73 6.17
N SER A 448 -8.32 0.84 6.25
CA SER A 448 -7.59 1.44 7.37
C SER A 448 -7.54 2.97 7.26
N GLU A 449 -7.88 3.52 6.09
CA GLU A 449 -7.93 4.97 5.86
C GLU A 449 -9.36 5.48 6.07
N MET A 450 -9.65 6.07 7.25
CA MET A 450 -10.98 6.60 7.57
C MET A 450 -11.55 7.56 6.52
N PRO A 451 -10.75 8.48 5.91
CA PRO A 451 -11.25 9.35 4.86
C PRO A 451 -11.86 8.59 3.67
N GLU A 452 -11.36 7.37 3.34
CA GLU A 452 -11.94 6.56 2.27
C GLU A 452 -13.35 6.08 2.62
N LEU A 453 -13.51 5.56 3.86
CA LEU A 453 -14.83 5.09 4.33
C LEU A 453 -15.83 6.26 4.40
N ILE A 454 -15.42 7.38 4.97
CA ILE A 454 -16.23 8.59 5.05
C ILE A 454 -16.56 9.12 3.64
N GLY A 455 -15.62 9.02 2.69
CA GLY A 455 -15.79 9.53 1.33
C GLY A 455 -16.83 8.76 0.51
N ILE A 456 -16.81 7.43 0.55
CA ILE A 456 -17.57 6.60 -0.41
C ILE A 456 -18.64 5.66 0.18
N CYS A 457 -18.63 5.40 1.52
CA CYS A 457 -19.59 4.45 2.11
C CYS A 457 -20.96 5.08 2.42
N ASP A 458 -22.01 4.27 2.43
CA ASP A 458 -23.38 4.62 2.86
C ASP A 458 -23.51 4.48 4.37
N ARG A 459 -23.01 3.37 4.89
CA ARG A 459 -22.92 3.06 6.31
C ARG A 459 -21.52 2.55 6.64
N ILE A 460 -21.13 2.67 7.90
CA ILE A 460 -19.84 2.17 8.41
C ILE A 460 -20.11 1.26 9.60
N LEU A 461 -19.82 -0.03 9.45
CA LEU A 461 -19.76 -1.01 10.52
C LEU A 461 -18.41 -0.86 11.22
N VAL A 462 -18.41 -0.64 12.53
CA VAL A 462 -17.18 -0.48 13.31
C VAL A 462 -16.92 -1.76 14.10
N MET A 463 -15.72 -2.34 13.86
CA MET A 463 -15.22 -3.52 14.56
C MET A 463 -14.25 -3.12 15.67
N SER A 464 -14.37 -3.74 16.84
CA SER A 464 -13.45 -3.59 17.97
C SER A 464 -13.15 -4.97 18.57
N ASN A 465 -11.91 -5.40 18.54
CA ASN A 465 -11.44 -6.68 19.11
C ASN A 465 -12.33 -7.91 18.77
N GLY A 466 -12.76 -8.01 17.52
CA GLY A 466 -13.59 -9.12 17.01
C GLY A 466 -15.11 -8.91 17.16
N HIS A 467 -15.56 -7.93 17.91
CA HIS A 467 -16.97 -7.60 18.11
C HIS A 467 -17.42 -6.43 17.23
N MET A 468 -18.68 -6.39 16.89
CA MET A 468 -19.31 -5.23 16.28
C MET A 468 -19.62 -4.19 17.37
N ALA A 469 -18.91 -3.04 17.31
CA ALA A 469 -19.13 -1.94 18.25
C ALA A 469 -20.32 -1.05 17.86
N GLY A 470 -20.68 -1.01 16.57
CA GLY A 470 -21.83 -0.24 16.09
C GLY A 470 -21.86 -0.10 14.58
N ILE A 471 -22.94 0.46 14.06
CA ILE A 471 -23.09 0.86 12.65
C ILE A 471 -23.46 2.34 12.63
N LEU A 472 -22.71 3.10 11.82
CA LEU A 472 -22.90 4.53 11.59
C LEU A 472 -23.54 4.75 10.22
N GLU A 473 -24.41 5.75 10.09
CA GLU A 473 -25.16 6.08 8.87
C GLU A 473 -24.72 7.44 8.30
N ARG A 474 -24.52 7.49 6.99
CA ARG A 474 -24.21 8.75 6.29
C ARG A 474 -25.34 9.76 6.43
N GLY A 475 -24.98 11.03 6.63
CA GLY A 475 -25.94 12.13 6.84
C GLY A 475 -26.52 12.22 8.25
N LYS A 476 -26.26 11.23 9.11
CA LYS A 476 -26.66 11.20 10.51
C LYS A 476 -25.47 11.19 11.45
N ASP A 477 -24.50 10.31 11.20
CA ASP A 477 -23.33 10.09 12.06
C ASP A 477 -22.02 10.49 11.40
N PHE A 478 -22.00 10.57 10.06
CA PHE A 478 -20.82 10.99 9.25
C PHE A 478 -21.25 11.53 7.88
N GLY A 479 -20.28 11.99 7.08
CA GLY A 479 -20.49 12.55 5.75
C GLY A 479 -20.55 14.08 5.75
N GLY A 480 -19.59 14.72 6.40
CA GLY A 480 -19.47 16.15 6.59
C GLY A 480 -20.02 16.63 7.93
N ILE A 481 -20.10 15.75 8.91
CA ILE A 481 -20.53 16.03 10.28
C ILE A 481 -19.29 16.29 11.14
N GLU A 482 -19.36 17.26 12.02
CA GLU A 482 -18.28 17.59 12.96
C GLU A 482 -17.93 16.38 13.83
N ASN A 483 -16.63 16.14 14.04
CA ASN A 483 -16.08 15.03 14.84
C ASN A 483 -16.42 13.60 14.34
N GLU A 484 -16.77 13.43 13.07
CA GLU A 484 -17.12 12.10 12.49
C GLU A 484 -16.00 11.07 12.68
N GLN A 485 -14.72 11.46 12.52
CA GLN A 485 -13.58 10.55 12.72
C GLN A 485 -13.42 10.16 14.19
N GLU A 486 -13.65 11.08 15.13
CA GLU A 486 -13.59 10.80 16.56
C GLU A 486 -14.68 9.82 16.97
N THR A 487 -15.88 9.95 16.40
CA THR A 487 -17.00 9.02 16.65
C THR A 487 -16.65 7.60 16.21
N ILE A 488 -16.06 7.43 15.02
CA ILE A 488 -15.60 6.13 14.52
C ILE A 488 -14.51 5.57 15.44
N MET A 489 -13.53 6.38 15.83
CA MET A 489 -12.40 5.95 16.68
C MET A 489 -12.86 5.53 18.07
N ARG A 490 -13.80 6.24 18.67
CA ARG A 490 -14.35 5.90 19.98
C ARG A 490 -15.02 4.52 19.98
N LEU A 491 -15.80 4.22 18.94
CA LEU A 491 -16.39 2.87 18.78
C LEU A 491 -15.28 1.82 18.52
N ALA A 492 -14.30 2.11 17.70
CA ALA A 492 -13.22 1.20 17.39
C ALA A 492 -12.35 0.82 18.61
N ALA A 493 -12.33 1.66 19.65
CA ALA A 493 -11.62 1.43 20.91
C ALA A 493 -12.49 0.82 22.02
N GLN A 494 -13.77 0.53 21.77
CA GLN A 494 -14.75 0.16 22.80
C GLN A 494 -14.41 -1.14 23.55
N TYR A 495 -13.80 -2.12 22.86
CA TYR A 495 -13.47 -3.45 23.40
C TYR A 495 -11.95 -3.72 23.45
N VAL A 496 -11.12 -2.67 23.39
CA VAL A 496 -9.65 -2.75 23.46
C VAL A 496 -9.16 -2.65 24.90
#